data_a463bf0522f3fc1a2a36795102f27f70
#
_entry.id   a463bf0522f3fc1a2a36795102f27f70
#
_cell.length_a   1.000
_cell.length_b   1.000
_cell.length_c   1.000
_cell.angle_alpha   90.00
_cell.angle_beta   90.00
_cell.angle_gamma   90.00
#
_symmetry.space_group_name_H-M   'P 1'
#
loop_
_entity.id
_entity.type
_entity.pdbx_description
1 polymer ?
#
loop_
_entity_poly.entity_id
_entity_poly.type
_entity_poly.pdbx_seq_one_letter_code
_entity_poly.pdbx_strand_id
1 'polypeptide(L)'
;MTLALFLSILAIALPSTWTPGPNNAMLASSGATFGLRQTVPHALGVALGFPLMLFLVGLFLGELFQRSAVLQQVLRWGGAALLLWVAWKIATSGGLGGKGARARPLRFHEAVAFQWINPKAWAMAIGISAQFIGVDAPMRSALGLAAVFVLSGLSSAFGWASAGAVLARFLATPARLRIFNVTMSGLIVLGVVWMLRV
;
A
#
# COMPACT_ATOMS: atom_id res chain seq x y z
N MET A 1 11.89 17.78 15.40
CA MET A 1 10.43 17.61 15.29
C MET A 1 9.84 17.84 16.68
N THR A 2 8.86 18.72 16.81
CA THR A 2 8.14 18.93 18.08
C THR A 2 7.11 17.81 18.30
N LEU A 3 6.69 17.60 19.55
CA LEU A 3 5.66 16.60 19.88
C LEU A 3 4.35 16.91 19.15
N ALA A 4 3.96 18.18 19.08
CA ALA A 4 2.74 18.60 18.38
C ALA A 4 2.78 18.23 16.88
N LEU A 5 3.90 18.49 16.21
CA LEU A 5 4.09 18.12 14.80
C LEU A 5 4.08 16.59 14.61
N PHE A 6 4.73 15.84 15.50
CA PHE A 6 4.71 14.37 15.49
C PHE A 6 3.26 13.85 15.58
N LEU A 7 2.48 14.35 16.54
CA LEU A 7 1.09 13.93 16.72
C LEU A 7 0.21 14.31 15.52
N SER A 8 0.42 15.49 14.94
CA SER A 8 -0.30 15.92 13.74
C SER A 8 -0.02 15.01 12.54
N ILE A 9 1.25 14.64 12.30
CA ILE A 9 1.62 13.70 11.24
C ILE A 9 1.03 12.31 11.54
N LEU A 10 1.12 11.84 12.78
CA LEU A 10 0.62 10.53 13.18
C LEU A 10 -0.91 10.42 13.02
N ALA A 11 -1.64 11.50 13.33
CA ALA A 11 -3.10 11.58 13.14
C ALA A 11 -3.54 11.42 11.68
N ILE A 12 -2.67 11.75 10.73
CA ILE A 12 -2.91 11.53 9.29
C ILE A 12 -2.32 10.19 8.85
N ALA A 13 -1.13 9.83 9.33
CA ALA A 13 -0.43 8.63 8.92
C ALA A 13 -1.20 7.35 9.28
N LEU A 14 -1.72 7.26 10.51
CA LEU A 14 -2.47 6.07 10.95
C LEU A 14 -3.70 5.80 10.07
N PRO A 15 -4.67 6.71 9.94
CA PRO A 15 -5.84 6.45 9.10
C PRO A 15 -5.46 6.16 7.66
N SER A 16 -4.53 6.92 7.07
CA SER A 16 -4.16 6.77 5.66
C SER A 16 -3.49 5.43 5.36
N THR A 17 -2.65 4.91 6.26
CA THR A 17 -2.01 3.60 6.09
C THR A 17 -2.95 2.44 6.42
N TRP A 18 -3.85 2.59 7.41
CA TRP A 18 -4.81 1.56 7.79
C TRP A 18 -6.05 1.51 6.89
N THR A 19 -6.38 2.59 6.18
CA THR A 19 -7.50 2.60 5.23
C THR A 19 -7.35 1.47 4.20
N PRO A 20 -8.41 0.65 3.99
CA PRO A 20 -8.39 -0.39 2.98
C PRO A 20 -7.92 0.12 1.62
N GLY A 21 -7.09 -0.67 0.96
CA GLY A 21 -6.52 -0.33 -0.34
C GLY A 21 -5.69 -1.47 -0.89
N PRO A 22 -5.07 -1.30 -2.08
CA PRO A 22 -4.37 -2.38 -2.77
C PRO A 22 -3.30 -3.08 -1.92
N ASN A 23 -2.42 -2.33 -1.27
CA ASN A 23 -1.39 -2.89 -0.39
C ASN A 23 -1.98 -3.74 0.74
N ASN A 24 -2.98 -3.18 1.45
CA ASN A 24 -3.59 -3.81 2.60
C ASN A 24 -4.36 -5.08 2.22
N ALA A 25 -5.11 -5.04 1.11
CA ALA A 25 -5.80 -6.21 0.59
C ALA A 25 -4.81 -7.32 0.15
N MET A 26 -3.69 -6.94 -0.49
CA MET A 26 -2.64 -7.89 -0.86
C MET A 26 -1.93 -8.49 0.35
N LEU A 27 -1.67 -7.70 1.40
CA LEU A 27 -1.08 -8.19 2.65
C LEU A 27 -2.01 -9.14 3.39
N ALA A 28 -3.29 -8.80 3.50
CA ALA A 28 -4.29 -9.68 4.11
C ALA A 28 -4.43 -11.00 3.32
N SER A 29 -4.52 -10.93 2.00
CA SER A 29 -4.56 -12.11 1.13
C SER A 29 -3.29 -12.97 1.24
N SER A 30 -2.11 -12.31 1.29
CA SER A 30 -0.82 -12.98 1.51
C SER A 30 -0.78 -13.68 2.87
N GLY A 31 -1.18 -13.00 3.94
CA GLY A 31 -1.24 -13.56 5.27
C GLY A 31 -2.18 -14.77 5.36
N ALA A 32 -3.36 -14.68 4.73
CA ALA A 32 -4.33 -15.76 4.68
C ALA A 32 -3.84 -16.98 3.88
N THR A 33 -3.10 -16.74 2.80
CA THR A 33 -2.66 -17.82 1.88
C THR A 33 -1.37 -18.49 2.34
N PHE A 34 -0.38 -17.70 2.79
CA PHE A 34 0.99 -18.18 3.06
C PHE A 34 1.37 -18.12 4.54
N GLY A 35 0.53 -17.53 5.37
CA GLY A 35 0.81 -17.26 6.78
C GLY A 35 1.71 -16.04 6.98
N LEU A 36 1.74 -15.56 8.24
CA LEU A 36 2.46 -14.33 8.58
C LEU A 36 3.97 -14.42 8.28
N ARG A 37 4.62 -15.51 8.65
CA ARG A 37 6.08 -15.68 8.51
C ARG A 37 6.56 -15.50 7.07
N GLN A 38 5.86 -16.10 6.11
CA GLN A 38 6.23 -15.97 4.69
C GLN A 38 5.86 -14.58 4.13
N THR A 39 4.90 -13.89 4.75
CA THR A 39 4.46 -12.55 4.35
C THR A 39 5.36 -11.43 4.89
N VAL A 40 6.25 -11.70 5.84
CA VAL A 40 7.17 -10.69 6.42
C VAL A 40 7.93 -9.87 5.37
N PRO A 41 8.58 -10.46 4.35
CA PRO A 41 9.29 -9.66 3.33
C PRO A 41 8.37 -8.72 2.56
N HIS A 42 7.15 -9.14 2.27
CA HIS A 42 6.11 -8.31 1.64
C HIS A 42 5.71 -7.14 2.57
N ALA A 43 5.43 -7.43 3.85
CA ALA A 43 5.05 -6.43 4.83
C ALA A 43 6.13 -5.37 5.04
N LEU A 44 7.39 -5.79 5.17
CA LEU A 44 8.54 -4.88 5.28
C LEU A 44 8.72 -4.05 4.01
N GLY A 45 8.54 -4.64 2.83
CA GLY A 45 8.62 -3.93 1.56
C GLY A 45 7.57 -2.83 1.42
N VAL A 46 6.34 -3.05 1.88
CA VAL A 46 5.30 -2.03 1.93
C VAL A 46 5.62 -0.97 2.98
N ALA A 47 5.96 -1.40 4.20
CA ALA A 47 6.20 -0.52 5.35
C ALA A 47 7.39 0.41 5.19
N LEU A 48 8.42 0.01 4.43
CA LEU A 48 9.62 0.81 4.17
C LEU A 48 9.58 1.45 2.77
N GLY A 49 8.95 0.80 1.80
CA GLY A 49 8.87 1.29 0.43
C GLY A 49 8.06 2.57 0.28
N PHE A 50 6.94 2.68 0.98
CA PHE A 50 6.13 3.91 0.93
C PHE A 50 6.82 5.10 1.61
N PRO A 51 7.40 5.01 2.82
CA PRO A 51 8.18 6.10 3.40
C PRO A 51 9.37 6.53 2.55
N LEU A 52 10.07 5.59 1.90
CA LEU A 52 11.12 5.91 0.93
C LEU A 52 10.56 6.71 -0.25
N MET A 53 9.44 6.27 -0.82
CA MET A 53 8.75 7.01 -1.88
C MET A 53 8.32 8.39 -1.41
N LEU A 54 7.73 8.50 -0.22
CA LEU A 54 7.30 9.77 0.38
C LEU A 54 8.47 10.76 0.52
N PHE A 55 9.62 10.27 0.98
CA PHE A 55 10.85 11.04 1.07
C PHE A 55 11.33 11.54 -0.29
N LEU A 56 11.42 10.65 -1.29
CA LEU A 56 11.91 10.98 -2.64
C LEU A 56 10.95 11.89 -3.39
N VAL A 57 9.65 11.64 -3.32
CA VAL A 57 8.63 12.48 -3.95
C VAL A 57 8.61 13.86 -3.31
N GLY A 58 8.68 13.91 -1.99
CA GLY A 58 8.65 15.16 -1.25
C GLY A 58 9.82 16.09 -1.52
N LEU A 59 11.02 15.53 -1.76
CA LEU A 59 12.22 16.34 -2.00
C LEU A 59 12.53 16.60 -3.48
N PHE A 60 12.22 15.64 -4.36
CA PHE A 60 12.77 15.67 -5.73
C PHE A 60 11.73 15.51 -6.83
N LEU A 61 10.70 14.70 -6.63
CA LEU A 61 9.81 14.27 -7.71
C LEU A 61 8.44 14.96 -7.72
N GLY A 62 8.04 15.59 -6.60
CA GLY A 62 6.72 16.22 -6.47
C GLY A 62 6.50 17.30 -7.54
N GLU A 63 7.49 18.13 -7.78
CA GLU A 63 7.43 19.19 -8.78
C GLU A 63 7.40 18.64 -10.22
N LEU A 64 8.25 17.63 -10.50
CA LEU A 64 8.24 16.93 -11.79
C LEU A 64 6.89 16.30 -12.08
N PHE A 65 6.30 15.64 -11.08
CA PHE A 65 4.97 15.04 -11.21
C PHE A 65 3.91 16.09 -11.51
N GLN A 66 3.90 17.21 -10.77
CA GLN A 66 2.92 18.29 -10.96
C GLN A 66 3.02 18.95 -12.34
N ARG A 67 4.22 19.06 -12.91
CA ARG A 67 4.46 19.68 -14.22
C ARG A 67 4.27 18.74 -15.41
N SER A 68 4.20 17.42 -15.21
CA SER A 68 4.11 16.43 -16.29
C SER A 68 2.73 15.77 -16.36
N ALA A 69 1.84 16.33 -17.18
CA ALA A 69 0.54 15.72 -17.46
C ALA A 69 0.67 14.29 -18.03
N VAL A 70 1.69 14.03 -18.82
CA VAL A 70 1.96 12.68 -19.37
C VAL A 70 2.27 11.71 -18.25
N LEU A 71 3.15 12.07 -17.30
CA LEU A 71 3.51 11.23 -16.17
C LEU A 71 2.27 10.93 -15.29
N GLN A 72 1.44 11.96 -15.04
CA GLN A 72 0.18 11.78 -14.30
C GLN A 72 -0.74 10.78 -14.99
N GLN A 73 -0.95 10.93 -16.30
CA GLN A 73 -1.83 10.03 -17.07
C GLN A 73 -1.28 8.59 -17.14
N VAL A 74 0.01 8.43 -17.38
CA VAL A 74 0.65 7.10 -17.39
C VAL A 74 0.49 6.39 -16.05
N LEU A 75 0.76 7.08 -14.94
CA LEU A 75 0.60 6.51 -13.59
C LEU A 75 -0.86 6.27 -13.25
N ARG A 76 -1.78 7.15 -13.65
CA ARG A 76 -3.22 7.00 -13.42
C ARG A 76 -3.76 5.76 -14.12
N TRP A 77 -3.59 5.66 -15.42
CA TRP A 77 -4.18 4.58 -16.22
C TRP A 77 -3.38 3.27 -16.12
N GLY A 78 -2.05 3.35 -16.16
CA GLY A 78 -1.18 2.19 -16.00
C GLY A 78 -1.31 1.57 -14.60
N GLY A 79 -1.36 2.41 -13.57
CA GLY A 79 -1.62 1.99 -12.20
C GLY A 79 -3.00 1.36 -12.04
N ALA A 80 -4.06 1.96 -12.61
CA ALA A 80 -5.40 1.41 -12.60
C ALA A 80 -5.47 0.04 -13.26
N ALA A 81 -4.90 -0.10 -14.46
CA ALA A 81 -4.87 -1.37 -15.19
C ALA A 81 -4.16 -2.47 -14.39
N LEU A 82 -3.01 -2.15 -13.80
CA LEU A 82 -2.27 -3.11 -12.98
C LEU A 82 -3.04 -3.50 -11.71
N LEU A 83 -3.66 -2.53 -11.03
CA LEU A 83 -4.47 -2.82 -9.84
C LEU A 83 -5.68 -3.69 -10.16
N LEU A 84 -6.36 -3.45 -11.28
CA LEU A 84 -7.46 -4.31 -11.74
C LEU A 84 -6.97 -5.71 -12.08
N TRP A 85 -5.79 -5.84 -12.70
CA TRP A 85 -5.16 -7.15 -12.94
C TRP A 85 -4.83 -7.87 -11.64
N VAL A 86 -4.29 -7.17 -10.63
CA VAL A 86 -4.03 -7.75 -9.29
C VAL A 86 -5.32 -8.18 -8.61
N ALA A 87 -6.36 -7.33 -8.65
CA ALA A 87 -7.67 -7.64 -8.10
C ALA A 87 -8.26 -8.92 -8.75
N TRP A 88 -8.21 -9.00 -10.07
CA TRP A 88 -8.64 -10.20 -10.79
C TRP A 88 -7.84 -11.44 -10.39
N LYS A 89 -6.51 -11.35 -10.25
CA LYS A 89 -5.66 -12.45 -9.78
C LYS A 89 -6.01 -12.90 -8.37
N ILE A 90 -6.31 -11.98 -7.46
CA ILE A 90 -6.76 -12.32 -6.10
C ILE A 90 -8.14 -12.99 -6.14
N ALA A 91 -9.11 -12.44 -6.88
CA ALA A 91 -10.47 -12.97 -6.98
C ALA A 91 -10.51 -14.39 -7.56
N THR A 92 -9.61 -14.66 -8.53
CA THR A 92 -9.54 -15.96 -9.23
C THR A 92 -8.58 -16.95 -8.58
N SER A 93 -7.87 -16.56 -7.50
CA SER A 93 -7.06 -17.50 -6.74
C SER A 93 -7.95 -18.51 -6.02
N GLY A 94 -7.96 -19.73 -6.53
CA GLY A 94 -8.90 -20.82 -6.13
C GLY A 94 -8.62 -21.47 -4.79
N GLY A 95 -8.13 -20.74 -3.79
CA GLY A 95 -7.78 -21.28 -2.47
C GLY A 95 -6.30 -21.62 -2.30
N LEU A 96 -5.96 -22.16 -1.14
CA LEU A 96 -4.61 -22.65 -0.82
C LEU A 96 -4.15 -23.67 -1.90
N GLY A 97 -3.33 -23.20 -2.86
CA GLY A 97 -2.79 -24.06 -3.92
C GLY A 97 -3.56 -24.11 -5.24
N GLY A 98 -4.57 -23.23 -5.48
CA GLY A 98 -5.32 -23.18 -6.74
C GLY A 98 -4.46 -22.74 -7.93
N LYS A 99 -4.70 -23.31 -9.13
CA LYS A 99 -4.06 -22.91 -10.39
C LYS A 99 -4.33 -21.43 -10.65
N GLY A 100 -3.31 -20.58 -10.48
CA GLY A 100 -3.40 -19.12 -10.68
C GLY A 100 -3.04 -18.25 -9.48
N ALA A 101 -2.95 -18.81 -8.26
CA ALA A 101 -2.34 -18.11 -7.12
C ALA A 101 -0.84 -17.88 -7.39
N ARG A 102 -0.27 -16.75 -6.95
CA ARG A 102 1.18 -16.60 -6.89
C ARG A 102 1.73 -17.76 -6.08
N ALA A 103 2.82 -18.36 -6.55
CA ALA A 103 3.50 -19.46 -5.84
C ALA A 103 4.11 -18.98 -4.50
N ARG A 104 4.18 -17.68 -4.25
CA ARG A 104 4.77 -17.04 -3.07
C ARG A 104 4.23 -15.63 -2.83
N PRO A 105 4.38 -15.05 -1.62
CA PRO A 105 4.17 -13.62 -1.38
C PRO A 105 5.11 -12.75 -2.26
N LEU A 106 4.82 -11.45 -2.34
CA LEU A 106 5.78 -10.50 -2.89
C LEU A 106 7.10 -10.56 -2.10
N ARG A 107 8.21 -10.48 -2.80
CA ARG A 107 9.51 -10.22 -2.18
C ARG A 107 9.58 -8.76 -1.74
N PHE A 108 10.51 -8.45 -0.83
CA PHE A 108 10.73 -7.10 -0.33
C PHE A 108 10.82 -6.06 -1.46
N HIS A 109 11.73 -6.26 -2.42
CA HIS A 109 11.94 -5.32 -3.52
C HIS A 109 10.75 -5.21 -4.48
N GLU A 110 9.98 -6.29 -4.67
CA GLU A 110 8.75 -6.26 -5.46
C GLU A 110 7.68 -5.40 -4.77
N ALA A 111 7.57 -5.50 -3.45
CA ALA A 111 6.64 -4.69 -2.67
C ALA A 111 7.08 -3.21 -2.60
N VAL A 112 8.39 -2.93 -2.54
CA VAL A 112 8.93 -1.56 -2.68
C VAL A 112 8.61 -1.00 -4.05
N ALA A 113 8.87 -1.75 -5.13
CA ALA A 113 8.59 -1.32 -6.50
C ALA A 113 7.09 -1.10 -6.74
N PHE A 114 6.23 -1.89 -6.08
CA PHE A 114 4.78 -1.75 -6.19
C PHE A 114 4.26 -0.39 -5.71
N GLN A 115 4.97 0.31 -4.79
CA GLN A 115 4.56 1.65 -4.36
C GLN A 115 4.57 2.65 -5.52
N TRP A 116 5.53 2.53 -6.45
CA TRP A 116 5.71 3.45 -7.57
C TRP A 116 4.66 3.33 -8.68
N ILE A 117 3.90 2.25 -8.68
CA ILE A 117 2.79 2.01 -9.60
C ILE A 117 1.43 2.06 -8.89
N ASN A 118 1.43 2.25 -7.57
CA ASN A 118 0.21 2.38 -6.77
C ASN A 118 -0.24 3.85 -6.73
N PRO A 119 -1.34 4.22 -7.40
CA PRO A 119 -1.79 5.60 -7.46
C PRO A 119 -2.22 6.17 -6.10
N LYS A 120 -2.70 5.32 -5.18
CA LYS A 120 -2.96 5.76 -3.79
C LYS A 120 -1.67 6.22 -3.12
N ALA A 121 -0.55 5.52 -3.35
CA ALA A 121 0.74 5.91 -2.80
C ALA A 121 1.21 7.27 -3.37
N TRP A 122 1.02 7.52 -4.67
CA TRP A 122 1.34 8.81 -5.28
C TRP A 122 0.49 9.94 -4.72
N ALA A 123 -0.84 9.77 -4.66
CA ALA A 123 -1.74 10.78 -4.11
C ALA A 123 -1.38 11.13 -2.66
N MET A 124 -1.10 10.10 -1.84
CA MET A 124 -0.65 10.30 -0.46
C MET A 124 0.72 10.98 -0.40
N ALA A 125 1.70 10.53 -1.19
CA ALA A 125 3.05 11.09 -1.17
C ALA A 125 3.06 12.58 -1.54
N ILE A 126 2.34 12.97 -2.59
CA ILE A 126 2.25 14.37 -3.02
C ILE A 126 1.48 15.21 -2.00
N GLY A 127 0.27 14.78 -1.61
CA GLY A 127 -0.58 15.54 -0.71
C GLY A 127 0.02 15.75 0.68
N ILE A 128 0.65 14.71 1.23
CA ILE A 128 1.26 14.75 2.56
C ILE A 128 2.57 15.54 2.52
N SER A 129 3.39 15.36 1.48
CA SER A 129 4.63 16.12 1.33
C SER A 129 4.35 17.63 1.21
N ALA A 130 3.35 18.01 0.41
CA ALA A 130 2.96 19.42 0.25
C ALA A 130 2.50 20.07 1.58
N GLN A 131 1.96 19.28 2.50
CA GLN A 131 1.48 19.79 3.78
C GLN A 131 2.57 19.88 4.86
N PHE A 132 3.53 18.97 4.86
CA PHE A 132 4.45 18.79 6.00
C PHE A 132 5.93 19.08 5.69
N ILE A 133 6.33 19.18 4.42
CA ILE A 133 7.72 19.51 4.07
C ILE A 133 7.85 21.02 3.97
N GLY A 134 8.50 21.61 4.99
CA GLY A 134 8.77 23.04 5.05
C GLY A 134 9.94 23.45 4.15
N VAL A 135 9.86 24.66 3.60
CA VAL A 135 10.89 25.24 2.71
C VAL A 135 12.21 25.53 3.41
N ASP A 136 12.18 25.86 4.72
CA ASP A 136 13.37 26.24 5.47
C ASP A 136 14.29 25.05 5.80
N ALA A 137 13.73 23.85 5.95
CA ALA A 137 14.49 22.64 6.30
C ALA A 137 13.88 21.39 5.63
N PRO A 138 13.85 21.32 4.29
CA PRO A 138 13.12 20.27 3.57
C PRO A 138 13.62 18.86 3.85
N MET A 139 14.95 18.68 3.94
CA MET A 139 15.56 17.39 4.27
C MET A 139 15.14 16.89 5.66
N ARG A 140 15.20 17.76 6.66
CA ARG A 140 14.84 17.42 8.06
C ARG A 140 13.34 17.09 8.16
N SER A 141 12.51 17.87 7.49
CA SER A 141 11.05 17.66 7.44
C SER A 141 10.72 16.34 6.76
N ALA A 142 11.32 16.05 5.61
CA ALA A 142 11.11 14.82 4.85
C ALA A 142 11.56 13.58 5.63
N LEU A 143 12.72 13.62 6.30
CA LEU A 143 13.18 12.52 7.16
C LEU A 143 12.25 12.29 8.35
N GLY A 144 11.82 13.35 9.03
CA GLY A 144 10.87 13.25 10.13
C GLY A 144 9.53 12.68 9.70
N LEU A 145 9.03 13.12 8.55
CA LEU A 145 7.81 12.61 7.96
C LEU A 145 7.93 11.12 7.59
N ALA A 146 8.99 10.74 6.89
CA ALA A 146 9.26 9.35 6.53
C ALA A 146 9.36 8.45 7.77
N ALA A 147 10.02 8.89 8.84
CA ALA A 147 10.15 8.13 10.09
C ALA A 147 8.78 7.83 10.73
N VAL A 148 7.87 8.80 10.78
CA VAL A 148 6.50 8.59 11.30
C VAL A 148 5.74 7.60 10.42
N PHE A 149 5.90 7.70 9.09
CA PHE A 149 5.28 6.77 8.16
C PHE A 149 5.89 5.37 8.18
N VAL A 150 7.15 5.18 8.59
CA VAL A 150 7.72 3.87 8.90
C VAL A 150 6.96 3.23 10.06
N LEU A 151 6.77 3.94 11.16
CA LEU A 151 6.06 3.43 12.34
C LEU A 151 4.61 3.06 12.01
N SER A 152 3.88 3.97 11.36
CA SER A 152 2.51 3.75 10.94
C SER A 152 2.41 2.62 9.90
N GLY A 153 3.31 2.59 8.93
CA GLY A 153 3.38 1.56 7.88
C GLY A 153 3.66 0.17 8.45
N LEU A 154 4.59 0.05 9.39
CA LEU A 154 4.84 -1.21 10.10
C LEU A 154 3.60 -1.68 10.83
N SER A 155 2.95 -0.81 11.61
CA SER A 155 1.73 -1.18 12.34
C SER A 155 0.63 -1.68 11.39
N SER A 156 0.39 -0.98 10.30
CA SER A 156 -0.63 -1.32 9.31
C SER A 156 -0.27 -2.60 8.54
N ALA A 157 0.94 -2.69 8.00
CA ALA A 157 1.34 -3.82 7.17
C ALA A 157 1.32 -5.14 7.94
N PHE A 158 1.85 -5.15 9.16
CA PHE A 158 1.79 -6.33 10.01
C PHE A 158 0.38 -6.58 10.56
N GLY A 159 -0.39 -5.53 10.84
CA GLY A 159 -1.79 -5.64 11.23
C GLY A 159 -2.63 -6.37 10.18
N TRP A 160 -2.57 -5.93 8.92
CA TRP A 160 -3.30 -6.55 7.81
C TRP A 160 -2.81 -7.97 7.48
N ALA A 161 -1.49 -8.21 7.49
CA ALA A 161 -0.91 -9.54 7.28
C ALA A 161 -1.32 -10.52 8.39
N SER A 162 -1.28 -10.07 9.65
CA SER A 162 -1.69 -10.86 10.81
C SER A 162 -3.19 -11.14 10.79
N ALA A 163 -4.01 -10.13 10.49
CA ALA A 163 -5.45 -10.32 10.34
C ALA A 163 -5.77 -11.39 9.29
N GLY A 164 -5.11 -11.34 8.14
CA GLY A 164 -5.23 -12.39 7.12
C GLY A 164 -4.82 -13.76 7.62
N ALA A 165 -3.68 -13.87 8.30
CA ALA A 165 -3.17 -15.13 8.83
C ALA A 165 -4.08 -15.72 9.95
N VAL A 166 -4.65 -14.86 10.80
CA VAL A 166 -5.62 -15.31 11.83
C VAL A 166 -6.91 -15.75 11.18
N LEU A 167 -7.41 -14.99 10.21
CA LEU A 167 -8.63 -15.36 9.48
C LEU A 167 -8.47 -16.66 8.68
N ALA A 168 -7.25 -17.04 8.30
CA ALA A 168 -7.00 -18.27 7.53
C ALA A 168 -7.61 -19.51 8.18
N ARG A 169 -7.57 -19.63 9.52
CA ARG A 169 -8.21 -20.74 10.25
C ARG A 169 -9.74 -20.77 10.12
N PHE A 170 -10.36 -19.60 9.94
CA PHE A 170 -11.80 -19.49 9.70
C PHE A 170 -12.16 -19.62 8.22
N LEU A 171 -11.17 -19.44 7.34
CA LEU A 171 -11.26 -19.55 5.89
C LEU A 171 -10.93 -20.97 5.41
N ALA A 172 -11.01 -21.97 6.28
CA ALA A 172 -10.61 -23.35 6.04
C ALA A 172 -11.37 -24.04 4.89
N THR A 173 -12.51 -23.50 4.45
CA THR A 173 -13.23 -24.02 3.29
C THR A 173 -12.91 -23.20 2.03
N PRO A 174 -12.79 -23.84 0.84
CA PRO A 174 -12.55 -23.13 -0.42
C PRO A 174 -13.56 -22.00 -0.69
N ALA A 175 -14.82 -22.21 -0.30
CA ALA A 175 -15.87 -21.21 -0.48
C ALA A 175 -15.63 -19.95 0.37
N ARG A 176 -15.27 -20.10 1.65
CA ARG A 176 -14.99 -18.95 2.54
C ARG A 176 -13.75 -18.19 2.10
N LEU A 177 -12.69 -18.89 1.69
CA LEU A 177 -11.48 -18.26 1.18
C LEU A 177 -11.77 -17.50 -0.13
N ARG A 178 -12.60 -18.05 -1.00
CA ARG A 178 -13.07 -17.38 -2.22
C ARG A 178 -13.83 -16.11 -1.91
N ILE A 179 -14.78 -16.15 -0.97
CA ILE A 179 -15.54 -14.96 -0.54
C ILE A 179 -14.56 -13.89 -0.01
N PHE A 180 -13.62 -14.27 0.85
CA PHE A 180 -12.60 -13.35 1.36
C PHE A 180 -11.79 -12.71 0.24
N ASN A 181 -11.27 -13.49 -0.70
CA ASN A 181 -10.48 -13.00 -1.82
C ASN A 181 -11.29 -12.09 -2.75
N VAL A 182 -12.55 -12.41 -3.01
CA VAL A 182 -13.47 -11.56 -3.79
C VAL A 182 -13.72 -10.24 -3.06
N THR A 183 -13.93 -10.29 -1.72
CA THR A 183 -14.08 -9.07 -0.91
C THR A 183 -12.83 -8.19 -0.97
N MET A 184 -11.63 -8.76 -0.80
CA MET A 184 -10.36 -8.02 -0.91
C MET A 184 -10.16 -7.43 -2.31
N SER A 185 -10.51 -8.19 -3.35
CA SER A 185 -10.48 -7.70 -4.73
C SER A 185 -11.47 -6.55 -4.95
N GLY A 186 -12.67 -6.64 -4.39
CA GLY A 186 -13.67 -5.58 -4.43
C GLY A 186 -13.17 -4.27 -3.81
N LEU A 187 -12.44 -4.35 -2.69
CA LEU A 187 -11.82 -3.18 -2.06
C LEU A 187 -10.76 -2.53 -2.97
N ILE A 188 -9.99 -3.33 -3.71
CA ILE A 188 -9.03 -2.81 -4.70
C ILE A 188 -9.78 -2.10 -5.83
N VAL A 189 -10.83 -2.74 -6.39
CA VAL A 189 -11.64 -2.16 -7.48
C VAL A 189 -12.29 -0.85 -7.03
N LEU A 190 -12.89 -0.82 -5.84
CA LEU A 190 -13.47 0.41 -5.28
C LEU A 190 -12.43 1.52 -5.14
N GLY A 191 -11.21 1.19 -4.70
CA GLY A 191 -10.09 2.13 -4.65
C GLY A 191 -9.72 2.67 -6.03
N VAL A 192 -9.71 1.83 -7.06
CA VAL A 192 -9.45 2.24 -8.45
C VAL A 192 -10.57 3.14 -8.97
N VAL A 193 -11.83 2.77 -8.75
CA VAL A 193 -12.98 3.59 -9.18
C VAL A 193 -12.95 4.96 -8.53
N TRP A 194 -12.69 5.02 -7.21
CA TRP A 194 -12.58 6.29 -6.50
C TRP A 194 -11.45 7.16 -7.07
N MET A 195 -10.28 6.58 -7.28
CA MET A 195 -9.13 7.27 -7.87
C MET A 195 -9.40 7.83 -9.26
N LEU A 196 -10.14 7.09 -10.11
CA LEU A 196 -10.44 7.54 -11.49
C LEU A 196 -11.51 8.64 -11.54
N ARG A 197 -12.26 8.86 -10.45
CA ARG A 197 -13.27 9.93 -10.35
C ARG A 197 -12.71 11.26 -9.84
N VAL A 198 -11.59 11.23 -9.14
CA VAL A 198 -10.85 12.39 -8.63
C VAL A 198 -9.76 12.78 -9.62
#